data_9955e42996013fa65d47d58463e442d6
#
_entry.id   9955e42996013fa65d47d58463e442d6
#
_cell.length_a   1.000
_cell.length_b   1.000
_cell.length_c   1.000
_cell.angle_alpha   90.00
_cell.angle_beta   90.00
_cell.angle_gamma   90.00
#
_symmetry.space_group_name_H-M   'P 1'
#
loop_
_entity.id
_entity.type
_entity.pdbx_description
1 polymer ?
#
loop_
_entity_poly.entity_id
_entity_poly.type
_entity_poly.pdbx_seq_one_letter_code
_entity_poly.pdbx_strand_id
1 'polypeptide(L)'
;MAHRHASSGEIVELKALGDALEQHVTHALIKSAQLELVRLVLPAGKALREHRVAGEITVLCVEGVIDIRVQGSDRRLAAGQLIHLGAGEPHAVRAVTSASALLTICLVAP
;
A
#
# COMPACT_ATOMS: atom_id res chain seq x y z
N MET A 1 11.62 13.50 9.62
CA MET A 1 12.41 12.39 10.19
C MET A 1 12.32 11.18 9.28
N ALA A 2 13.42 10.59 8.95
CA ALA A 2 13.44 9.39 8.13
C ALA A 2 12.95 8.19 8.95
N HIS A 3 12.14 7.33 8.31
CA HIS A 3 11.72 6.08 8.90
C HIS A 3 12.78 5.03 8.67
N ARG A 4 13.16 4.29 9.69
CA ARG A 4 14.06 3.19 9.51
C ARG A 4 13.30 1.94 9.07
N HIS A 5 13.95 1.09 8.29
CA HIS A 5 13.38 -0.17 7.87
C HIS A 5 13.61 -1.23 8.93
N ALA A 6 12.66 -2.15 9.05
CA ALA A 6 12.79 -3.26 9.97
C ALA A 6 13.85 -4.25 9.49
N SER A 7 14.61 -4.78 10.45
CA SER A 7 15.62 -5.80 10.19
C SER A 7 15.00 -7.19 10.21
N SER A 8 15.73 -8.18 9.68
CA SER A 8 15.28 -9.57 9.72
C SER A 8 14.96 -10.00 11.16
N GLY A 9 13.79 -10.57 11.34
CA GLY A 9 13.29 -11.02 12.64
C GLY A 9 12.62 -9.96 13.48
N GLU A 10 12.66 -8.71 13.07
CA GLU A 10 12.01 -7.62 13.78
C GLU A 10 10.52 -7.61 13.52
N ILE A 11 9.72 -7.39 14.57
CA ILE A 11 8.27 -7.31 14.46
C ILE A 11 7.88 -5.88 14.07
N VAL A 12 7.01 -5.76 13.08
CA VAL A 12 6.43 -4.47 12.66
C VAL A 12 4.96 -4.45 13.08
N GLU A 13 4.57 -3.43 13.83
CA GLU A 13 3.16 -3.24 14.15
C GLU A 13 2.46 -2.50 13.02
N LEU A 14 1.30 -3.04 12.61
CA LEU A 14 0.50 -2.47 11.53
C LEU A 14 -0.89 -2.10 12.05
N LYS A 15 -0.90 -1.27 13.08
CA LYS A 15 -2.15 -0.80 13.67
C LYS A 15 -2.80 0.27 12.81
N ALA A 16 -4.12 0.39 12.92
CA ALA A 16 -4.83 1.53 12.37
C ALA A 16 -4.29 2.83 13.00
N LEU A 17 -4.16 3.86 12.20
CA LEU A 17 -3.65 5.16 12.65
C LEU A 17 -4.76 6.01 13.27
N GLY A 18 -6.02 5.72 12.94
CA GLY A 18 -7.17 6.42 13.49
C GLY A 18 -7.10 7.93 13.25
N ASP A 19 -7.36 8.70 14.27
CA ASP A 19 -7.37 10.17 14.17
C ASP A 19 -5.99 10.76 13.88
N ALA A 20 -4.92 10.00 14.08
CA ALA A 20 -3.56 10.45 13.79
C ALA A 20 -3.16 10.23 12.33
N LEU A 21 -4.03 9.67 11.51
CA LEU A 21 -3.67 9.28 10.14
C LEU A 21 -3.06 10.44 9.34
N GLU A 22 -3.65 11.62 9.41
CA GLU A 22 -3.18 12.77 8.64
C GLU A 22 -1.84 13.32 9.13
N GLN A 23 -1.37 12.89 10.30
CA GLN A 23 -0.06 13.25 10.83
C GLN A 23 1.03 12.30 10.36
N HIS A 24 0.67 11.24 9.65
CA HIS A 24 1.61 10.26 9.13
C HIS A 24 1.76 10.43 7.62
N VAL A 25 2.86 9.91 7.09
CA VAL A 25 3.13 9.92 5.65
C VAL A 25 3.40 8.50 5.19
N THR A 26 3.15 8.27 3.90
CA THR A 26 3.54 7.01 3.25
C THR A 26 5.03 6.77 3.43
N HIS A 27 5.40 5.56 3.86
CA HIS A 27 6.80 5.21 4.09
C HIS A 27 7.01 3.71 3.98
N ALA A 28 8.24 3.33 3.64
CA ALA A 28 8.62 1.92 3.58
C ALA A 28 8.86 1.38 4.99
N LEU A 29 8.28 0.22 5.28
CA LEU A 29 8.46 -0.50 6.54
C LEU A 29 9.62 -1.49 6.44
N ILE A 30 9.75 -2.13 5.29
CA ILE A 30 10.77 -3.15 5.01
C ILE A 30 11.26 -2.90 3.60
N LYS A 31 12.58 -2.98 3.43
CA LYS A 31 13.17 -3.00 2.11
C LYS A 31 14.38 -3.93 2.14
N SER A 32 14.25 -5.05 1.46
CA SER A 32 15.28 -6.09 1.40
C SER A 32 15.64 -6.37 -0.06
N ALA A 33 16.41 -7.43 -0.29
CA ALA A 33 16.81 -7.81 -1.64
C ALA A 33 15.61 -8.21 -2.52
N GLN A 34 14.56 -8.78 -1.91
CA GLN A 34 13.45 -9.39 -2.66
C GLN A 34 12.09 -8.78 -2.35
N LEU A 35 11.98 -8.01 -1.27
CA LEU A 35 10.68 -7.47 -0.83
C LEU A 35 10.81 -6.01 -0.44
N GLU A 36 9.77 -5.27 -0.80
CA GLU A 36 9.54 -3.95 -0.23
C GLU A 36 8.12 -3.90 0.30
N LEU A 37 7.96 -3.50 1.56
CA LEU A 37 6.65 -3.29 2.17
C LEU A 37 6.52 -1.82 2.52
N VAL A 38 5.43 -1.22 2.02
CA VAL A 38 5.18 0.22 2.16
C VAL A 38 3.84 0.40 2.86
N ARG A 39 3.82 1.25 3.87
CA ARG A 39 2.55 1.71 4.41
C ARG A 39 2.11 2.93 3.62
N LEU A 40 1.04 2.78 2.86
CA LEU A 40 0.39 3.88 2.19
C LEU A 40 -0.48 4.62 3.20
N VAL A 41 -0.32 5.93 3.27
CA VAL A 41 -1.15 6.80 4.11
C VAL A 41 -1.83 7.79 3.20
N LEU A 42 -3.15 7.67 3.08
CA LEU A 42 -3.92 8.37 2.06
C LEU A 42 -5.07 9.13 2.74
N PRO A 43 -4.92 10.43 2.98
CA PRO A 43 -6.07 11.24 3.38
C PRO A 43 -7.18 11.18 2.35
N ALA A 44 -8.42 11.38 2.79
CA ALA A 44 -9.59 11.31 1.92
C ALA A 44 -9.39 12.12 0.65
N GLY A 45 -9.69 11.53 -0.49
CA GLY A 45 -9.57 12.17 -1.80
C GLY A 45 -8.17 12.10 -2.41
N LYS A 46 -7.14 11.70 -1.64
CA LYS A 46 -5.81 11.57 -2.21
C LYS A 46 -5.78 10.45 -3.23
N ALA A 47 -5.13 10.72 -4.37
CA ALA A 47 -4.98 9.75 -5.43
C ALA A 47 -3.51 9.56 -5.77
N LEU A 48 -3.14 8.31 -6.07
CA LEU A 48 -1.86 7.96 -6.66
C LEU A 48 -2.12 7.65 -8.13
N ARG A 49 -1.37 8.33 -9.01
CA ARG A 49 -1.55 8.18 -10.46
C ARG A 49 -1.25 6.77 -10.92
N GLU A 50 -1.80 6.41 -12.07
CA GLU A 50 -1.53 5.11 -12.66
C GLU A 50 -0.04 4.89 -12.85
N HIS A 51 0.42 3.74 -12.43
CA HIS A 51 1.79 3.30 -12.60
C HIS A 51 1.82 1.78 -12.56
N ARG A 52 2.98 1.22 -12.81
CA ARG A 52 3.21 -0.22 -12.71
C ARG A 52 4.60 -0.49 -12.20
N VAL A 53 4.79 -1.65 -11.60
CA VAL A 53 6.08 -2.14 -11.15
C VAL A 53 6.36 -3.49 -11.80
N ALA A 54 7.64 -3.86 -11.88
CA ALA A 54 8.05 -5.06 -12.61
C ALA A 54 7.52 -6.35 -11.97
N GLY A 55 7.49 -6.42 -10.63
CA GLY A 55 7.07 -7.61 -9.90
C GLY A 55 5.60 -7.62 -9.56
N GLU A 56 5.19 -8.70 -8.94
CA GLU A 56 3.84 -8.81 -8.40
C GLU A 56 3.70 -7.95 -7.15
N ILE A 57 2.47 -7.54 -6.86
CA ILE A 57 2.16 -6.79 -5.64
C ILE A 57 0.89 -7.32 -4.99
N THR A 58 0.76 -7.06 -3.69
CA THR A 58 -0.53 -7.12 -3.01
C THR A 58 -0.79 -5.79 -2.32
N VAL A 59 -2.06 -5.42 -2.22
CA VAL A 59 -2.48 -4.24 -1.46
C VAL A 59 -3.54 -4.69 -0.47
N LEU A 60 -3.24 -4.51 0.82
CA LEU A 60 -4.16 -4.82 1.92
C LEU A 60 -4.66 -3.51 2.50
N CYS A 61 -5.96 -3.28 2.45
CA CYS A 61 -6.55 -2.13 3.12
C CYS A 61 -6.55 -2.39 4.63
N VAL A 62 -5.87 -1.53 5.40
CA VAL A 62 -5.77 -1.67 6.86
C VAL A 62 -6.88 -0.90 7.55
N GLU A 63 -7.22 0.28 7.04
CA GLU A 63 -8.29 1.13 7.58
C GLU A 63 -8.84 2.01 6.47
N GLY A 64 -10.09 2.43 6.62
CA GLY A 64 -10.75 3.25 5.62
C GLY A 64 -11.20 2.46 4.41
N VAL A 65 -11.42 3.18 3.32
CA VAL A 65 -11.88 2.61 2.05
C VAL A 65 -11.05 3.20 0.92
N ILE A 66 -10.52 2.32 0.06
CA ILE A 66 -9.76 2.72 -1.12
C ILE A 66 -10.37 2.10 -2.37
N ASP A 67 -10.21 2.78 -3.50
CA ASP A 67 -10.50 2.24 -4.82
C ASP A 67 -9.18 2.00 -5.53
N ILE A 68 -9.01 0.81 -6.07
CA ILE A 68 -7.87 0.48 -6.94
C ILE A 68 -8.43 0.33 -8.35
N ARG A 69 -7.95 1.18 -9.25
CA ARG A 69 -8.33 1.11 -10.65
C ARG A 69 -7.37 0.20 -11.38
N VAL A 70 -7.92 -0.88 -11.93
CA VAL A 70 -7.15 -1.86 -12.66
C VAL A 70 -8.03 -2.45 -13.76
N GLN A 71 -7.45 -2.68 -14.95
CA GLN A 71 -8.19 -3.25 -16.09
C GLN A 71 -9.46 -2.44 -16.42
N GLY A 72 -9.38 -1.12 -16.28
CA GLY A 72 -10.48 -0.23 -16.65
C GLY A 72 -11.63 -0.16 -15.66
N SER A 73 -11.53 -0.76 -14.48
CA SER A 73 -12.59 -0.69 -13.46
C SER A 73 -12.01 -0.46 -12.08
N ASP A 74 -12.85 0.11 -11.21
CA ASP A 74 -12.48 0.33 -9.82
C ASP A 74 -12.83 -0.91 -8.99
N ARG A 75 -11.86 -1.32 -8.18
CA ARG A 75 -12.04 -2.40 -7.20
C ARG A 75 -11.98 -1.78 -5.82
N ARG A 76 -13.09 -1.79 -5.12
CA ARG A 76 -13.17 -1.16 -3.79
C ARG A 76 -12.74 -2.11 -2.71
N LEU A 77 -11.80 -1.67 -1.86
CA LEU A 77 -11.34 -2.41 -0.70
C LEU A 77 -11.73 -1.67 0.58
N ALA A 78 -12.36 -2.39 1.48
CA ALA A 78 -12.56 -1.95 2.86
C ALA A 78 -11.50 -2.61 3.75
N ALA A 79 -11.43 -2.17 5.01
CA ALA A 79 -10.47 -2.70 5.98
C ALA A 79 -10.52 -4.24 6.04
N GLY A 80 -9.36 -4.86 5.96
CA GLY A 80 -9.22 -6.32 5.98
C GLY A 80 -9.31 -6.99 4.62
N GLN A 81 -9.59 -6.23 3.55
CA GLN A 81 -9.63 -6.78 2.20
C GLN A 81 -8.33 -6.50 1.46
N LEU A 82 -7.92 -7.44 0.63
CA LEU A 82 -6.70 -7.29 -0.17
C LEU A 82 -6.95 -7.64 -1.63
N ILE A 83 -6.08 -7.11 -2.49
CA ILE A 83 -6.06 -7.43 -3.91
C ILE A 83 -4.65 -7.83 -4.30
N HIS A 84 -4.53 -8.79 -5.22
CA HIS A 84 -3.27 -9.18 -5.86
C HIS A 84 -3.27 -8.65 -7.28
N LEU A 85 -2.15 -8.07 -7.69
CA LEU A 85 -1.93 -7.65 -9.07
C LEU A 85 -0.71 -8.36 -9.64
N GLY A 86 -0.86 -8.86 -10.86
CA GLY A 86 0.23 -9.55 -11.56
C GLY A 86 1.39 -8.60 -11.89
N ALA A 87 2.50 -9.18 -12.28
CA ALA A 87 3.69 -8.43 -12.65
C ALA A 87 3.39 -7.46 -13.79
N GLY A 88 3.79 -6.20 -13.62
CA GLY A 88 3.62 -5.18 -14.65
C GLY A 88 2.20 -4.66 -14.84
N GLU A 89 1.25 -5.04 -14.00
CA GLU A 89 -0.15 -4.61 -14.14
C GLU A 89 -0.30 -3.13 -13.80
N PRO A 90 -0.73 -2.28 -14.76
CA PRO A 90 -0.96 -0.87 -14.45
C PRO A 90 -2.11 -0.70 -13.47
N HIS A 91 -1.94 0.20 -12.52
CA HIS A 91 -2.96 0.46 -11.51
C HIS A 91 -2.85 1.87 -10.94
N ALA A 92 -3.97 2.37 -10.41
CA ALA A 92 -4.05 3.64 -9.70
C ALA A 92 -4.81 3.41 -8.40
N VAL A 93 -4.57 4.25 -7.41
CA VAL A 93 -5.21 4.13 -6.09
C VAL A 93 -5.82 5.47 -5.70
N ARG A 94 -7.00 5.43 -5.12
CA ARG A 94 -7.65 6.63 -4.59
C ARG A 94 -8.30 6.32 -3.26
N ALA A 95 -8.08 7.19 -2.28
CA ALA A 95 -8.76 7.08 -0.99
C ALA A 95 -10.17 7.62 -1.11
N VAL A 96 -11.16 6.77 -0.85
CA VAL A 96 -12.57 7.18 -0.77
C VAL A 96 -12.80 7.87 0.57
N THR A 97 -12.32 7.27 1.63
CA THR A 97 -12.21 7.90 2.96
C THR A 97 -10.72 7.95 3.31
N SER A 98 -10.35 8.67 4.37
CA SER A 98 -8.99 8.59 4.88
C SER A 98 -8.66 7.13 5.15
N ALA A 99 -7.52 6.68 4.66
CA ALA A 99 -7.20 5.25 4.62
C ALA A 99 -5.71 5.01 4.80
N SER A 100 -5.37 3.83 5.27
CA SER A 100 -4.02 3.31 5.17
C SER A 100 -4.06 1.88 4.64
N ALA A 101 -2.99 1.50 3.94
CA ALA A 101 -2.91 0.21 3.31
C ALA A 101 -1.47 -0.30 3.36
N LEU A 102 -1.34 -1.62 3.33
CA LEU A 102 -0.03 -2.26 3.24
C LEU A 102 0.18 -2.71 1.79
N LEU A 103 1.17 -2.11 1.15
CA LEU A 103 1.60 -2.49 -0.19
C LEU A 103 2.82 -3.39 -0.06
N THR A 104 2.72 -4.61 -0.58
CA THR A 104 3.84 -5.54 -0.63
C THR A 104 4.29 -5.68 -2.08
N ILE A 105 5.56 -5.42 -2.33
CA ILE A 105 6.14 -5.43 -3.67
C ILE A 105 7.21 -6.51 -3.75
N CYS A 106 7.08 -7.40 -4.74
CA CYS A 106 8.14 -8.33 -5.10
C CYS A 106 9.17 -7.60 -5.94
N LEU A 107 10.41 -7.53 -5.47
CA LEU A 107 11.49 -6.83 -6.18
C LEU A 107 12.22 -7.73 -7.18
N VAL A 108 11.92 -9.02 -7.15
CA VAL A 108 12.51 -9.98 -8.08
C VAL A 108 11.60 -10.04 -9.30
N ALA A 109 12.11 -9.62 -10.47
CA ALA A 109 11.35 -9.67 -11.71
C ALA A 109 11.11 -11.11 -12.14
N PRO A 110 9.98 -11.38 -12.82
CA PRO A 110 9.67 -12.73 -13.32
C PRO A 110 10.67 -13.19 -14.39
#